data_43aff5b8a6712d91c6e9af3579aa53d4
#
_entry.id   43aff5b8a6712d91c6e9af3579aa53d4
#
_cell.length_a   1.000
_cell.length_b   1.000
_cell.length_c   1.000
_cell.angle_alpha   90.00
_cell.angle_beta   90.00
_cell.angle_gamma   90.00
#
_symmetry.space_group_name_H-M   'P 1'
#
loop_
_entity.id
_entity.type
_entity.pdbx_description
1 polymer ?
#
loop_
_entity_poly.entity_id
_entity_poly.type
_entity_poly.pdbx_seq_one_letter_code
_entity_poly.pdbx_strand_id
1 'polypeptide(L)'
;MKIKFLLAALAISTLVCVPAQAEDQDGNRHEIAVSYGVQPNTVWFDIYTDVIPALFGETHDNYKCAGPIGLEYYYRANPLIGVGAVAVFVTNKEDGFYDNILNSHINRTYFTFMPSVKFNWLRKANWGLYSKLAAGITYADFSEKYYDESGKTVEDKTTANDLLFNFQATAIGIEAGSSHVRGFAELGIGEQGVALAGVRYKF
;
A
#
# COMPACT_ATOMS: atom_id res chain seq x y z
N MET A 1 12.30 1.90 27.18
CA MET A 1 11.66 1.71 25.86
C MET A 1 10.34 0.95 25.91
N LYS A 2 10.12 0.01 26.83
CA LYS A 2 8.88 -0.81 26.92
C LYS A 2 7.59 -0.04 27.32
N ILE A 3 7.70 1.03 28.09
CA ILE A 3 6.54 1.81 28.59
C ILE A 3 5.89 2.65 27.48
N LYS A 4 6.68 3.18 26.53
CA LYS A 4 6.14 3.98 25.41
C LYS A 4 5.31 3.16 24.42
N PHE A 5 5.67 1.89 24.22
CA PHE A 5 4.88 0.95 23.41
C PHE A 5 3.57 0.54 24.10
N LEU A 6 3.58 0.40 25.43
CA LEU A 6 2.39 0.08 26.21
C LEU A 6 1.39 1.24 26.19
N LEU A 7 1.85 2.48 26.25
CA LEU A 7 1.02 3.69 26.16
C LEU A 7 0.43 3.87 24.76
N ALA A 8 1.16 3.55 23.69
CA ALA A 8 0.64 3.58 22.33
C ALA A 8 -0.43 2.49 22.11
N ALA A 9 -0.22 1.28 22.63
CA ALA A 9 -1.20 0.19 22.59
C ALA A 9 -2.45 0.51 23.41
N LEU A 10 -2.30 1.17 24.55
CA LEU A 10 -3.42 1.59 25.41
C LEU A 10 -4.22 2.75 24.76
N ALA A 11 -3.55 3.68 24.07
CA ALA A 11 -4.20 4.75 23.32
C ALA A 11 -5.02 4.21 22.14
N ILE A 12 -4.55 3.15 21.46
CA ILE A 12 -5.28 2.48 20.38
C ILE A 12 -6.49 1.74 20.95
N SER A 13 -6.39 1.12 22.13
CA SER A 13 -7.49 0.39 22.74
C SER A 13 -8.62 1.30 23.26
N THR A 14 -8.32 2.52 23.66
CA THR A 14 -9.34 3.50 24.09
C THR A 14 -10.08 4.15 22.91
N LEU A 15 -9.49 4.19 21.71
CA LEU A 15 -10.17 4.66 20.51
C LEU A 15 -11.27 3.70 20.01
N VAL A 16 -11.22 2.43 20.40
CA VAL A 16 -12.21 1.40 19.99
C VAL A 16 -13.55 1.53 20.72
N CYS A 17 -13.63 2.30 21.81
CA CYS A 17 -14.83 2.44 22.65
C CYS A 17 -15.70 3.67 22.33
N VAL A 18 -15.44 4.42 21.26
CA VAL A 18 -16.37 5.48 20.84
C VAL A 18 -17.59 4.80 20.20
N PRO A 19 -18.83 4.98 20.71
CA PRO A 19 -20.01 4.44 20.06
C PRO A 19 -20.11 5.06 18.65
N ALA A 20 -19.97 4.21 17.64
CA ALA A 20 -20.03 4.63 16.25
C ALA A 20 -21.44 5.15 15.95
N GLN A 21 -21.58 6.46 15.89
CA GLN A 21 -22.80 7.11 15.41
C GLN A 21 -22.76 7.13 13.88
N ALA A 22 -22.96 5.96 13.27
CA ALA A 22 -23.17 5.86 11.84
C ALA A 22 -24.65 6.14 11.55
N GLU A 23 -24.95 7.36 11.17
CA GLU A 23 -26.26 7.71 10.67
C GLU A 23 -26.41 7.19 9.25
N ASP A 24 -27.37 6.28 9.03
CA ASP A 24 -27.58 5.62 7.74
C ASP A 24 -28.40 6.56 6.82
N GLN A 25 -27.72 7.58 6.28
CA GLN A 25 -28.34 8.57 5.39
C GLN A 25 -28.23 8.23 3.89
N ASP A 26 -27.39 7.27 3.51
CA ASP A 26 -27.16 6.92 2.11
C ASP A 26 -27.62 5.48 1.82
N GLY A 27 -28.57 5.30 0.92
CA GLY A 27 -29.01 4.02 0.40
C GLY A 27 -27.90 3.24 -0.35
N ASN A 28 -26.76 3.88 -0.63
CA ASN A 28 -25.65 3.33 -1.37
C ASN A 28 -24.88 2.28 -0.56
N ARG A 29 -24.89 1.02 -1.03
CA ARG A 29 -24.22 -0.09 -0.35
C ARG A 29 -22.89 -0.50 -0.98
N HIS A 30 -22.63 -0.05 -2.17
CA HIS A 30 -21.42 -0.39 -2.92
C HIS A 30 -20.49 0.80 -3.02
N GLU A 31 -19.19 0.55 -2.90
CA GLU A 31 -18.15 1.56 -3.03
C GLU A 31 -17.05 1.01 -3.93
N ILE A 32 -16.59 1.80 -4.89
CA ILE A 32 -15.38 1.57 -5.67
C ILE A 32 -14.44 2.76 -5.48
N ALA A 33 -13.15 2.51 -5.33
CA ALA A 33 -12.18 3.58 -5.12
C ALA A 33 -10.88 3.32 -5.86
N VAL A 34 -10.23 4.42 -6.25
CA VAL A 34 -8.86 4.42 -6.76
C VAL A 34 -8.02 5.31 -5.85
N SER A 35 -6.83 4.84 -5.48
CA SER A 35 -5.91 5.54 -4.60
C SER A 35 -4.48 5.52 -5.12
N TYR A 36 -3.71 6.48 -4.65
CA TYR A 36 -2.26 6.53 -4.81
C TYR A 36 -1.64 6.72 -3.42
N GLY A 37 -0.67 5.88 -3.10
CA GLY A 37 0.01 5.92 -1.80
C GLY A 37 1.50 6.20 -1.93
N VAL A 38 2.17 6.24 -0.77
CA VAL A 38 3.61 6.41 -0.65
C VAL A 38 4.18 5.40 0.34
N GLN A 39 5.39 4.92 0.07
CA GLN A 39 6.11 3.94 0.88
C GLN A 39 5.33 2.64 1.15
N PRO A 40 5.06 1.82 0.12
CA PRO A 40 4.48 0.51 0.32
C PRO A 40 5.45 -0.42 1.05
N ASN A 41 4.92 -1.48 1.68
CA ASN A 41 5.72 -2.45 2.45
C ASN A 41 6.72 -3.25 1.57
N THR A 42 6.44 -3.49 0.31
CA THR A 42 7.37 -4.09 -0.64
C THR A 42 8.67 -3.30 -0.79
N VAL A 43 8.63 -1.95 -0.67
CA VAL A 43 9.82 -1.11 -0.63
C VAL A 43 10.68 -1.36 0.62
N TRP A 44 10.07 -1.72 1.76
CA TRP A 44 10.83 -2.05 2.97
C TRP A 44 11.60 -3.37 2.82
N PHE A 45 11.04 -4.35 2.11
CA PHE A 45 11.75 -5.58 1.79
C PHE A 45 12.94 -5.31 0.88
N ASP A 46 12.78 -4.43 -0.11
CA ASP A 46 13.87 -4.01 -1.00
C ASP A 46 15.02 -3.34 -0.22
N ILE A 47 14.72 -2.46 0.75
CA ILE A 47 15.74 -1.83 1.61
C ILE A 47 16.56 -2.88 2.36
N TYR A 48 15.95 -3.95 2.89
CA TYR A 48 16.70 -5.01 3.57
C TYR A 48 17.61 -5.79 2.62
N THR A 49 17.18 -6.03 1.39
CA THR A 49 18.01 -6.72 0.37
C THR A 49 19.14 -5.85 -0.17
N ASP A 50 19.01 -4.54 -0.12
CA ASP A 50 19.98 -3.58 -0.66
C ASP A 50 21.02 -3.14 0.38
N VAL A 51 20.69 -3.16 1.68
CA VAL A 51 21.65 -2.83 2.76
C VAL A 51 22.81 -3.81 2.83
N ILE A 52 22.58 -5.09 2.55
CA ILE A 52 23.63 -6.11 2.61
C ILE A 52 24.67 -5.91 1.49
N PRO A 53 24.32 -5.75 0.21
CA PRO A 53 25.25 -5.42 -0.86
C PRO A 53 25.99 -4.08 -0.65
N ALA A 54 25.32 -3.05 -0.12
CA ALA A 54 25.94 -1.75 0.16
C ALA A 54 27.08 -1.85 1.19
N LEU A 55 27.04 -2.80 2.13
CA LEU A 55 28.14 -3.09 3.05
C LEU A 55 29.38 -3.68 2.35
N PHE A 56 29.22 -4.21 1.13
CA PHE A 56 30.29 -4.76 0.31
C PHE A 56 30.75 -3.85 -0.84
N GLY A 57 30.28 -2.58 -0.86
CA GLY A 57 30.77 -1.54 -1.77
C GLY A 57 29.96 -1.37 -3.06
N GLU A 58 28.81 -2.02 -3.19
CA GLU A 58 27.85 -1.73 -4.27
C GLU A 58 27.02 -0.50 -3.91
N THR A 59 26.99 0.50 -4.78
CA THR A 59 26.13 1.68 -4.61
C THR A 59 24.98 1.62 -5.61
N HIS A 60 23.75 1.71 -5.11
CA HIS A 60 22.56 1.83 -5.92
C HIS A 60 22.13 3.30 -5.97
N ASP A 61 22.18 3.89 -7.16
CA ASP A 61 21.72 5.26 -7.42
C ASP A 61 20.49 5.23 -8.35
N ASN A 62 19.58 6.22 -8.21
CA ASN A 62 18.35 6.38 -9.00
C ASN A 62 17.21 5.41 -8.73
N TYR A 63 16.85 5.24 -7.46
CA TYR A 63 15.61 4.56 -7.09
C TYR A 63 14.37 5.34 -7.60
N LYS A 64 13.62 4.75 -8.53
CA LYS A 64 12.35 5.29 -9.03
C LYS A 64 11.22 4.33 -8.71
N CYS A 65 10.41 4.68 -7.72
CA CYS A 65 9.18 3.96 -7.38
C CYS A 65 7.98 4.67 -8.00
N ALA A 66 7.20 3.95 -8.80
CA ALA A 66 5.89 4.41 -9.25
C ALA A 66 4.80 3.57 -8.58
N GLY A 67 3.98 4.20 -7.79
CA GLY A 67 2.93 3.56 -7.01
C GLY A 67 3.17 3.66 -5.52
N PRO A 68 2.38 3.00 -4.67
CA PRO A 68 1.31 2.04 -4.97
C PRO A 68 0.04 2.69 -5.56
N ILE A 69 -0.46 2.09 -6.63
CA ILE A 69 -1.79 2.42 -7.17
C ILE A 69 -2.75 1.37 -6.64
N GLY A 70 -3.78 1.80 -5.89
CA GLY A 70 -4.79 0.94 -5.29
C GLY A 70 -6.12 1.02 -6.02
N LEU A 71 -6.76 -0.14 -6.23
CA LEU A 71 -8.16 -0.27 -6.62
C LEU A 71 -8.90 -1.00 -5.49
N GLU A 72 -9.98 -0.41 -4.99
CA GLU A 72 -10.73 -0.95 -3.86
C GLU A 72 -12.19 -1.14 -4.26
N TYR A 73 -12.79 -2.21 -3.74
CA TYR A 73 -14.23 -2.42 -3.77
C TYR A 73 -14.71 -2.84 -2.40
N TYR A 74 -15.81 -2.23 -1.94
CA TYR A 74 -16.47 -2.58 -0.70
C TYR A 74 -18.00 -2.71 -0.88
N TYR A 75 -18.54 -3.74 -0.24
CA TYR A 75 -19.96 -3.87 0.03
C TYR A 75 -20.20 -3.55 1.50
N ARG A 76 -21.11 -2.64 1.77
CA ARG A 76 -21.50 -2.26 3.11
C ARG A 76 -22.51 -3.25 3.66
N ALA A 77 -22.05 -4.16 4.53
CA ALA A 77 -22.89 -5.17 5.15
C ALA A 77 -23.84 -4.57 6.19
N ASN A 78 -23.37 -3.55 6.94
CA ASN A 78 -24.15 -2.76 7.89
C ASN A 78 -23.56 -1.33 8.01
N PRO A 79 -24.17 -0.40 8.78
CA PRO A 79 -23.68 0.96 8.91
C PRO A 79 -22.23 1.10 9.38
N LEU A 80 -21.72 0.12 10.14
CA LEU A 80 -20.39 0.11 10.73
C LEU A 80 -19.35 -0.63 9.89
N ILE A 81 -19.78 -1.71 9.19
CA ILE A 81 -18.85 -2.66 8.57
C ILE A 81 -19.08 -2.73 7.07
N GLY A 82 -18.01 -2.48 6.32
CA GLY A 82 -17.87 -2.81 4.91
C GLY A 82 -16.94 -4.00 4.74
N VAL A 83 -17.27 -4.91 3.83
CA VAL A 83 -16.41 -6.03 3.43
C VAL A 83 -16.09 -5.91 1.96
N GLY A 84 -14.88 -6.25 1.57
CA GLY A 84 -14.46 -6.04 0.20
C GLY A 84 -13.09 -6.60 -0.11
N ALA A 85 -12.45 -6.01 -1.11
CA ALA A 85 -11.12 -6.38 -1.53
C ALA A 85 -10.34 -5.15 -2.02
N VAL A 86 -9.04 -5.25 -1.94
CA VAL A 86 -8.06 -4.27 -2.40
C VAL A 86 -7.10 -4.95 -3.36
N ALA A 87 -6.90 -4.37 -4.53
CA ALA A 87 -5.84 -4.72 -5.46
C ALA A 87 -4.83 -3.57 -5.49
N VAL A 88 -3.53 -3.88 -5.42
CA VAL A 88 -2.45 -2.88 -5.43
C VAL A 88 -1.45 -3.23 -6.52
N PHE A 89 -1.01 -2.24 -7.24
CA PHE A 89 0.05 -2.33 -8.24
C PHE A 89 1.21 -1.41 -7.87
N VAL A 90 2.41 -1.98 -7.82
CA VAL A 90 3.66 -1.25 -7.53
C VAL A 90 4.70 -1.64 -8.59
N THR A 91 5.44 -0.68 -9.11
CA THR A 91 6.61 -0.96 -9.95
C THR A 91 7.80 -0.13 -9.48
N ASN A 92 8.91 -0.82 -9.28
CA ASN A 92 10.19 -0.24 -8.88
C ASN A 92 11.22 -0.46 -9.98
N LYS A 93 11.95 0.60 -10.30
CA LYS A 93 13.07 0.55 -11.24
C LYS A 93 14.32 1.04 -10.55
N GLU A 94 15.37 0.29 -10.69
CA GLU A 94 16.64 0.53 -10.04
C GLU A 94 17.78 0.33 -11.02
N ASP A 95 18.72 1.26 -11.04
CA ASP A 95 19.93 1.20 -11.85
C ASP A 95 21.12 0.95 -10.94
N GLY A 96 21.82 -0.17 -11.15
CA GLY A 96 23.02 -0.52 -10.42
C GLY A 96 24.27 0.00 -11.15
N PHE A 97 25.13 0.71 -10.42
CA PHE A 97 26.40 1.22 -10.93
C PHE A 97 27.57 0.58 -10.20
N TYR A 98 28.57 0.16 -10.96
CA TYR A 98 29.86 -0.26 -10.44
C TYR A 98 30.94 0.63 -11.06
N ASP A 99 31.74 1.29 -10.23
CA ASP A 99 32.80 2.24 -10.68
C ASP A 99 32.30 3.34 -11.64
N ASN A 100 31.09 3.88 -11.38
CA ASN A 100 30.37 4.84 -12.23
C ASN A 100 29.94 4.32 -13.63
N ILE A 101 30.03 3.03 -13.88
CA ILE A 101 29.53 2.40 -15.10
C ILE A 101 28.22 1.68 -14.79
N LEU A 102 27.17 1.91 -15.62
CA LEU A 102 25.90 1.22 -15.52
C LEU A 102 26.12 -0.28 -15.75
N ASN A 103 25.94 -1.08 -14.71
CA ASN A 103 26.20 -2.52 -14.75
C ASN A 103 24.93 -3.37 -14.79
N SER A 104 23.83 -2.89 -14.15
CA SER A 104 22.58 -3.62 -14.13
C SER A 104 21.36 -2.69 -14.17
N HIS A 105 20.27 -3.21 -14.73
CA HIS A 105 18.95 -2.58 -14.71
C HIS A 105 17.95 -3.57 -14.11
N ILE A 106 17.40 -3.24 -12.94
CA ILE A 106 16.49 -4.10 -12.19
C ILE A 106 15.09 -3.51 -12.27
N ASN A 107 14.15 -4.29 -12.79
CA ASN A 107 12.73 -3.99 -12.76
C ASN A 107 12.01 -4.96 -11.85
N ARG A 108 11.29 -4.43 -10.85
CA ARG A 108 10.46 -5.21 -9.93
C ARG A 108 9.00 -4.76 -10.08
N THR A 109 8.12 -5.69 -10.35
CA THR A 109 6.68 -5.42 -10.46
C THR A 109 5.93 -6.28 -9.45
N TYR A 110 5.07 -5.64 -8.68
CA TYR A 110 4.30 -6.28 -7.63
C TYR A 110 2.81 -6.09 -7.89
N PHE A 111 2.08 -7.20 -7.85
CA PHE A 111 0.64 -7.19 -7.88
C PHE A 111 0.10 -7.86 -6.62
N THR A 112 -0.63 -7.10 -5.81
CA THR A 112 -1.14 -7.55 -4.51
C THR A 112 -2.67 -7.61 -4.55
N PHE A 113 -3.23 -8.71 -4.03
CA PHE A 113 -4.67 -8.85 -3.83
C PHE A 113 -4.95 -9.21 -2.37
N MET A 114 -5.84 -8.42 -1.73
CA MET A 114 -6.15 -8.55 -0.31
C MET A 114 -7.66 -8.44 -0.07
N PRO A 115 -8.34 -9.49 0.42
CA PRO A 115 -9.60 -9.33 1.14
C PRO A 115 -9.47 -8.30 2.24
N SER A 116 -10.53 -7.51 2.45
CA SER A 116 -10.47 -6.34 3.32
C SER A 116 -11.76 -6.10 4.10
N VAL A 117 -11.61 -5.57 5.31
CA VAL A 117 -12.71 -5.10 6.16
C VAL A 117 -12.50 -3.63 6.50
N LYS A 118 -13.54 -2.83 6.29
CA LYS A 118 -13.57 -1.39 6.58
C LYS A 118 -14.53 -1.14 7.75
N PHE A 119 -14.04 -0.45 8.77
CA PHE A 119 -14.83 -0.05 9.97
C PHE A 119 -15.12 1.44 9.88
N ASN A 120 -16.40 1.79 9.68
CA ASN A 120 -16.84 3.18 9.60
C ASN A 120 -17.19 3.66 11.02
N TRP A 121 -16.35 4.50 11.62
CA TRP A 121 -16.51 5.01 12.97
C TRP A 121 -17.50 6.17 13.02
N LEU A 122 -17.42 7.03 11.99
CA LEU A 122 -18.32 8.16 11.86
C LEU A 122 -18.72 8.32 10.40
N ARG A 123 -20.03 8.49 10.18
CA ARG A 123 -20.62 8.75 8.87
C ARG A 123 -21.54 9.95 8.97
N LYS A 124 -21.21 11.00 8.25
CA LYS A 124 -22.03 12.19 8.07
C LYS A 124 -22.35 12.37 6.59
N ALA A 125 -23.33 13.20 6.27
CA ALA A 125 -23.75 13.45 4.89
C ALA A 125 -22.57 13.78 3.98
N ASN A 126 -21.62 14.63 4.43
CA ASN A 126 -20.53 15.14 3.60
C ASN A 126 -19.14 14.64 4.00
N TRP A 127 -18.98 13.94 5.11
CA TRP A 127 -17.69 13.42 5.55
C TRP A 127 -17.83 12.19 6.45
N GLY A 128 -16.74 11.47 6.64
CA GLY A 128 -16.70 10.28 7.47
C GLY A 128 -15.31 9.94 7.94
N LEU A 129 -15.23 9.13 9.00
CA LEU A 129 -14.00 8.55 9.55
C LEU A 129 -14.11 7.04 9.57
N TYR A 130 -13.02 6.36 9.25
CA TYR A 130 -12.98 4.90 9.22
C TYR A 130 -11.57 4.37 9.49
N SER A 131 -11.48 3.07 9.76
CA SER A 131 -10.28 2.25 9.71
C SER A 131 -10.46 1.12 8.74
N LYS A 132 -9.35 0.51 8.28
CA LYS A 132 -9.37 -0.58 7.32
C LYS A 132 -8.29 -1.61 7.65
N LEU A 133 -8.63 -2.88 7.52
CA LEU A 133 -7.69 -3.98 7.59
C LEU A 133 -7.83 -4.83 6.34
N ALA A 134 -6.71 -5.16 5.72
CA ALA A 134 -6.63 -6.04 4.58
C ALA A 134 -5.44 -6.99 4.75
N ALA A 135 -5.57 -8.22 4.29
CA ALA A 135 -4.48 -9.19 4.28
C ALA A 135 -4.66 -10.12 3.08
N GLY A 136 -3.55 -10.49 2.45
CA GLY A 136 -3.59 -11.32 1.25
C GLY A 136 -2.23 -11.69 0.72
N ILE A 137 -2.10 -11.75 -0.58
CA ILE A 137 -0.90 -12.21 -1.28
C ILE A 137 -0.44 -11.20 -2.32
N THR A 138 0.87 -11.09 -2.44
CA THR A 138 1.58 -10.34 -3.49
C THR A 138 2.25 -11.32 -4.42
N TYR A 139 2.00 -11.15 -5.71
CA TYR A 139 2.78 -11.77 -6.79
C TYR A 139 3.88 -10.78 -7.18
N ALA A 140 5.13 -11.23 -7.05
CA ALA A 140 6.32 -10.45 -7.39
C ALA A 140 6.94 -10.99 -8.68
N ASP A 141 7.20 -10.12 -9.64
CA ASP A 141 7.89 -10.41 -10.90
C ASP A 141 9.19 -9.60 -10.94
N PHE A 142 10.31 -10.30 -11.08
CA PHE A 142 11.65 -9.73 -11.09
C PHE A 142 12.26 -9.91 -12.48
N SER A 143 12.73 -8.81 -13.08
CA SER A 143 13.49 -8.81 -14.32
C SER A 143 14.79 -8.04 -14.15
N GLU A 144 15.89 -8.68 -14.37
CA GLU A 144 17.24 -8.12 -14.22
C GLU A 144 18.03 -8.24 -15.53
N LYS A 145 18.63 -7.12 -15.97
CA LYS A 145 19.46 -7.05 -17.16
C LYS A 145 20.86 -6.58 -16.80
N TYR A 146 21.86 -7.33 -17.22
CA TYR A 146 23.26 -7.00 -17.04
C TYR A 146 23.87 -6.45 -18.34
N TYR A 147 24.75 -5.46 -18.20
CA TYR A 147 25.46 -4.81 -19.30
C TYR A 147 26.96 -5.02 -19.16
N ASP A 148 27.68 -5.13 -20.29
CA ASP A 148 29.13 -5.11 -20.32
C ASP A 148 29.67 -3.65 -20.37
N GLU A 149 30.99 -3.49 -20.26
CA GLU A 149 31.67 -2.19 -20.33
C GLU A 149 31.42 -1.45 -21.67
N SER A 150 30.93 -2.15 -22.70
CA SER A 150 30.55 -1.56 -24.00
C SER A 150 29.08 -1.14 -24.06
N GLY A 151 28.31 -1.33 -22.99
CA GLY A 151 26.87 -1.04 -22.92
C GLY A 151 26.00 -2.06 -23.67
N LYS A 152 26.54 -3.25 -23.99
CA LYS A 152 25.81 -4.33 -24.64
C LYS A 152 25.26 -5.29 -23.59
N THR A 153 23.99 -5.66 -23.73
CA THR A 153 23.36 -6.65 -22.83
C THR A 153 24.09 -7.97 -22.90
N VAL A 154 24.66 -8.42 -21.78
CA VAL A 154 25.41 -9.68 -21.67
C VAL A 154 24.51 -10.81 -21.20
N GLU A 155 23.57 -10.51 -20.31
CA GLU A 155 22.65 -11.49 -19.74
C GLU A 155 21.28 -10.86 -19.48
N ASP A 156 20.20 -11.53 -19.94
CA ASP A 156 18.81 -11.21 -19.63
C ASP A 156 18.29 -12.29 -18.70
N LYS A 157 18.28 -12.04 -17.40
CA LYS A 157 17.89 -13.01 -16.40
C LYS A 157 16.51 -12.69 -15.88
N THR A 158 15.51 -13.37 -16.40
CA THR A 158 14.17 -13.37 -15.79
C THR A 158 14.24 -14.26 -14.56
N THR A 159 14.11 -13.70 -13.39
CA THR A 159 14.19 -14.44 -12.14
C THR A 159 12.79 -14.69 -11.57
N ALA A 160 12.66 -15.82 -10.94
CA ALA A 160 11.56 -16.39 -10.17
C ALA A 160 10.39 -15.48 -9.78
N ASN A 161 9.20 -15.99 -10.02
CA ASN A 161 7.95 -15.43 -9.49
C ASN A 161 7.76 -15.91 -8.06
N ASP A 162 7.66 -14.99 -7.11
CA ASP A 162 7.43 -15.31 -5.71
C ASP A 162 6.03 -14.86 -5.25
N LEU A 163 5.40 -15.70 -4.42
CA LEU A 163 4.18 -15.36 -3.72
C LEU A 163 4.52 -15.00 -2.28
N LEU A 164 4.24 -13.75 -1.90
CA LEU A 164 4.52 -13.20 -0.59
C LEU A 164 3.21 -12.88 0.14
N PHE A 165 3.18 -13.14 1.46
CA PHE A 165 2.10 -12.63 2.29
C PHE A 165 2.23 -11.10 2.41
N ASN A 166 1.09 -10.40 2.31
CA ASN A 166 1.07 -8.96 2.47
C ASN A 166 -0.18 -8.48 3.21
N PHE A 167 -0.14 -7.26 3.72
CA PHE A 167 -1.24 -6.68 4.48
C PHE A 167 -1.30 -5.17 4.32
N GLN A 168 -2.44 -4.59 4.72
CA GLN A 168 -2.63 -3.16 4.94
C GLN A 168 -3.44 -2.95 6.21
N ALA A 169 -2.93 -2.11 7.11
CA ALA A 169 -3.63 -1.67 8.30
C ALA A 169 -3.73 -0.14 8.28
N THR A 170 -4.89 0.39 7.90
CA THR A 170 -5.21 1.81 7.96
C THR A 170 -5.72 2.14 9.35
N ALA A 171 -4.93 2.90 10.12
CA ALA A 171 -5.29 3.32 11.47
C ALA A 171 -6.43 4.35 11.43
N ILE A 172 -6.32 5.32 10.53
CA ILE A 172 -7.34 6.36 10.32
C ILE A 172 -7.47 6.70 8.85
N GLY A 173 -8.71 6.72 8.36
CA GLY A 173 -9.11 7.25 7.07
C GLY A 173 -10.16 8.35 7.27
N ILE A 174 -10.02 9.42 6.52
CA ILE A 174 -11.01 10.49 6.40
C ILE A 174 -11.53 10.52 4.98
N GLU A 175 -12.85 10.63 4.82
CA GLU A 175 -13.48 10.85 3.52
C GLU A 175 -14.38 12.08 3.55
N ALA A 176 -14.40 12.85 2.46
CA ALA A 176 -15.26 14.03 2.33
C ALA A 176 -15.73 14.22 0.88
N GLY A 177 -16.95 14.73 0.72
CA GLY A 177 -17.55 14.98 -0.59
C GLY A 177 -19.06 14.87 -0.60
N SER A 178 -19.61 14.45 -1.73
CA SER A 178 -21.06 14.25 -1.91
C SER A 178 -21.51 12.86 -1.43
N SER A 179 -22.80 12.55 -1.60
CA SER A 179 -23.33 11.21 -1.34
C SER A 179 -22.72 10.13 -2.25
N HIS A 180 -22.32 10.48 -3.47
CA HIS A 180 -21.83 9.53 -4.46
C HIS A 180 -20.30 9.60 -4.65
N VAL A 181 -19.72 10.80 -4.69
CA VAL A 181 -18.29 10.99 -4.94
C VAL A 181 -17.61 11.60 -3.72
N ARG A 182 -16.61 10.91 -3.19
CA ARG A 182 -15.82 11.38 -2.04
C ARG A 182 -14.33 11.30 -2.34
N GLY A 183 -13.60 12.37 -2.02
CA GLY A 183 -12.17 12.30 -1.84
C GLY A 183 -11.87 11.65 -0.49
N PHE A 184 -10.76 10.93 -0.38
CA PHE A 184 -10.32 10.35 0.89
C PHE A 184 -8.81 10.39 1.05
N ALA A 185 -8.37 10.36 2.30
CA ALA A 185 -6.98 10.19 2.68
C ALA A 185 -6.89 9.21 3.85
N GLU A 186 -5.83 8.41 3.88
CA GLU A 186 -5.58 7.39 4.89
C GLU A 186 -4.16 7.46 5.43
N LEU A 187 -3.99 7.13 6.71
CA LEU A 187 -2.72 6.89 7.34
C LEU A 187 -2.71 5.47 7.93
N GLY A 188 -1.64 4.74 7.64
CA GLY A 188 -1.53 3.35 8.07
C GLY A 188 -0.16 2.76 7.80
N ILE A 189 -0.10 1.44 7.72
CA ILE A 189 1.08 0.68 7.36
C ILE A 189 0.67 -0.50 6.47
N GLY A 190 1.46 -0.80 5.46
CA GLY A 190 1.24 -1.94 4.58
C GLY A 190 1.48 -1.62 3.11
N GLU A 191 0.90 -2.42 2.24
CA GLU A 191 1.19 -2.42 0.81
C GLU A 191 0.59 -1.22 0.06
N GLN A 192 -0.51 -0.64 0.54
CA GLN A 192 -1.02 0.61 -0.04
C GLN A 192 -0.20 1.84 0.40
N GLY A 193 0.77 1.66 1.30
CA GLY A 193 1.66 2.70 1.80
C GLY A 193 1.31 3.22 3.19
N VAL A 194 2.20 4.07 3.72
CA VAL A 194 2.05 4.73 5.02
C VAL A 194 1.01 5.86 4.97
N ALA A 195 0.97 6.57 3.84
CA ALA A 195 -0.04 7.56 3.57
C ALA A 195 -0.56 7.37 2.14
N LEU A 196 -1.86 7.52 1.95
CA LEU A 196 -2.48 7.46 0.63
C LEU A 196 -3.64 8.45 0.52
N ALA A 197 -3.96 8.79 -0.71
CA ALA A 197 -5.13 9.59 -1.05
C ALA A 197 -5.82 9.05 -2.30
N GLY A 198 -7.11 9.30 -2.43
CA GLY A 198 -7.85 8.79 -3.56
C GLY A 198 -9.25 9.37 -3.71
N VAL A 199 -9.98 8.79 -4.66
CA VAL A 199 -11.38 9.11 -4.93
C VAL A 199 -12.21 7.84 -4.83
N ARG A 200 -13.38 7.95 -4.20
CA ARG A 200 -14.34 6.87 -3.98
C ARG A 200 -15.68 7.24 -4.59
N TYR A 201 -16.28 6.29 -5.30
CA TYR A 201 -17.64 6.38 -5.81
C TYR A 201 -18.53 5.40 -5.06
N LYS A 202 -19.69 5.88 -4.59
CA LYS A 202 -20.69 5.11 -3.83
C LYS A 202 -21.99 4.98 -4.65
N PHE A 203 -22.54 3.76 -4.70
CA PHE A 203 -23.75 3.45 -5.48
C PHE A 203 -24.58 2.30 -4.87
#